data_1deac393bbfd9faf3742ba5526f22ef2
#
_entry.id   1deac393bbfd9faf3742ba5526f22ef2
#
_cell.length_a   1.000
_cell.length_b   1.000
_cell.length_c   1.000
_cell.angle_alpha   90.00
_cell.angle_beta   90.00
_cell.angle_gamma   90.00
#
_symmetry.space_group_name_H-M   'P 1'
#
loop_
_entity.id
_entity.type
_entity.pdbx_description
1 polymer ?
#
loop_
_entity_poly.entity_id
_entity_poly.type
_entity_poly.pdbx_seq_one_letter_code
_entity_poly.pdbx_strand_id
1 'polypeptide(L)'
;MEEPRKTTRSAKPANESGSAKAVKPLTIFVDGEFVPEEDAKVSVFDHGLLYGDGIFEGIRFYNGRVFRLEEHLDRLWDSARSICLDLPMSRSEMTEAVLETIRKNDLRDGYIRLIVTRGVGNLGLNPTQCKRPSVIIIATTIALYSKEMYQNGLTVVTVATRRTGPGALNPAVKSLNYLNNVMARIEANLAEADEALMLNDQGCIAECTAEALRGITRSIVFEIAAELGIKISEVDISRHDVFIADECLLSGTAAEVIPVVKADGRVIGTGKPGPISLRMIARFREITREGGTPIYS
;
A
#
# COMPACT_ATOMS: atom_id res chain seq x y z
N MET A 1 44.86 -9.27 26.88
CA MET A 1 43.43 -8.93 27.14
C MET A 1 43.30 -7.45 26.87
N GLU A 2 42.87 -7.09 25.68
CA GLU A 2 42.57 -5.70 25.28
C GLU A 2 41.05 -5.49 25.28
N GLU A 3 40.60 -4.46 25.98
CA GLU A 3 39.22 -4.06 26.05
C GLU A 3 38.75 -3.43 24.71
N PRO A 4 37.52 -3.68 24.24
CA PRO A 4 37.04 -3.07 23.02
C PRO A 4 36.63 -1.60 23.26
N ARG A 5 37.21 -0.68 22.46
CA ARG A 5 36.88 0.77 22.42
C ARG A 5 35.42 0.98 22.02
N LYS A 6 34.64 1.54 22.94
CA LYS A 6 33.32 2.12 22.65
C LYS A 6 33.48 3.41 21.83
N THR A 7 33.13 3.36 20.56
CA THR A 7 32.92 4.58 19.75
C THR A 7 31.48 5.09 19.92
N THR A 8 31.32 6.07 20.79
CA THR A 8 30.08 6.85 20.88
C THR A 8 30.03 7.84 19.72
N ARG A 9 29.18 7.57 18.73
CA ARG A 9 28.77 8.61 17.77
C ARG A 9 27.73 9.49 18.45
N SER A 10 28.09 10.76 18.68
CA SER A 10 27.16 11.79 19.10
C SER A 10 26.20 12.14 17.98
N ALA A 11 24.91 11.93 18.22
CA ALA A 11 23.85 12.46 17.36
C ALA A 11 23.83 13.99 17.52
N LYS A 12 23.92 14.71 16.39
CA LYS A 12 23.66 16.14 16.36
C LYS A 12 22.17 16.39 16.64
N PRO A 13 21.82 17.37 17.48
CA PRO A 13 20.41 17.71 17.67
C PRO A 13 19.84 18.34 16.40
N ALA A 14 18.67 17.86 15.97
CA ALA A 14 17.90 18.48 14.92
C ALA A 14 17.43 19.86 15.40
N ASN A 15 17.63 20.86 14.55
CA ASN A 15 17.20 22.24 14.77
C ASN A 15 15.65 22.30 14.74
N GLU A 16 15.02 22.44 15.88
CA GLU A 16 13.62 22.79 16.01
C GLU A 16 13.45 24.31 15.90
N SER A 17 12.93 24.80 14.78
CA SER A 17 12.24 26.09 14.74
C SER A 17 11.31 26.15 13.51
N GLY A 18 10.17 25.57 13.63
CA GLY A 18 8.99 25.80 12.81
C GLY A 18 7.79 25.56 13.69
N SER A 19 6.95 26.57 13.92
CA SER A 19 5.72 26.45 14.70
C SER A 19 4.90 25.28 14.12
N ALA A 20 4.86 24.16 14.82
CA ALA A 20 3.98 23.06 14.51
C ALA A 20 2.54 23.59 14.59
N LYS A 21 1.86 23.75 13.46
CA LYS A 21 0.40 23.85 13.45
C LYS A 21 -0.10 22.62 14.19
N ALA A 22 -0.87 22.82 15.27
CA ALA A 22 -1.50 21.74 16.00
C ALA A 22 -2.25 20.86 14.98
N VAL A 23 -1.79 19.63 14.80
CA VAL A 23 -2.46 18.66 13.91
C VAL A 23 -3.79 18.36 14.57
N LYS A 24 -4.89 18.64 13.87
CA LYS A 24 -6.23 18.31 14.36
C LYS A 24 -6.29 16.78 14.54
N PRO A 25 -6.71 16.27 15.71
CA PRO A 25 -6.87 14.84 15.93
C PRO A 25 -7.81 14.26 14.86
N LEU A 26 -7.48 13.05 14.37
CA LEU A 26 -8.32 12.39 13.38
C LEU A 26 -9.60 11.87 14.00
N THR A 27 -10.66 11.84 13.20
CA THR A 27 -11.88 11.10 13.48
C THR A 27 -11.83 9.78 12.75
N ILE A 28 -11.92 8.67 13.46
CA ILE A 28 -11.83 7.32 12.97
C ILE A 28 -13.21 6.66 13.00
N PHE A 29 -13.60 5.95 11.96
CA PHE A 29 -14.78 5.09 11.97
C PHE A 29 -14.41 3.73 12.57
N VAL A 30 -15.17 3.31 13.58
CA VAL A 30 -15.04 1.99 14.23
C VAL A 30 -16.43 1.42 14.46
N ASP A 31 -16.76 0.32 13.80
CA ASP A 31 -17.98 -0.49 14.02
C ASP A 31 -19.32 0.26 13.99
N GLY A 32 -19.42 1.29 13.16
CA GLY A 32 -20.63 2.11 13.00
C GLY A 32 -20.56 3.47 13.70
N GLU A 33 -19.52 3.74 14.48
CA GLU A 33 -19.33 4.97 15.22
C GLU A 33 -18.11 5.78 14.72
N PHE A 34 -18.19 7.09 14.84
CA PHE A 34 -17.08 8.00 14.57
C PHE A 34 -16.49 8.47 15.89
N VAL A 35 -15.28 8.02 16.19
CA VAL A 35 -14.59 8.30 17.46
C VAL A 35 -13.31 9.12 17.25
N PRO A 36 -12.86 9.88 18.23
CA PRO A 36 -11.53 10.50 18.21
C PRO A 36 -10.42 9.44 18.07
N GLU A 37 -9.31 9.79 17.45
CA GLU A 37 -8.15 8.90 17.26
C GLU A 37 -7.69 8.22 18.55
N GLU A 38 -7.68 8.93 19.67
CA GLU A 38 -7.28 8.44 21.00
C GLU A 38 -8.23 7.38 21.57
N ASP A 39 -9.48 7.36 21.12
CA ASP A 39 -10.52 6.42 21.52
C ASP A 39 -10.72 5.27 20.52
N ALA A 40 -10.08 5.31 19.37
CA ALA A 40 -10.12 4.25 18.36
C ALA A 40 -9.29 3.04 18.82
N LYS A 41 -9.92 2.13 19.55
CA LYS A 41 -9.28 0.97 20.19
C LYS A 41 -9.80 -0.34 19.63
N VAL A 42 -8.90 -1.31 19.52
CA VAL A 42 -9.20 -2.69 19.12
C VAL A 42 -9.03 -3.60 20.33
N SER A 43 -9.95 -4.55 20.51
CA SER A 43 -9.84 -5.56 21.58
C SER A 43 -8.56 -6.38 21.42
N VAL A 44 -7.91 -6.71 22.54
CA VAL A 44 -6.78 -7.67 22.56
C VAL A 44 -7.19 -9.09 22.14
N PHE A 45 -8.47 -9.39 22.11
CA PHE A 45 -9.05 -10.64 21.64
C PHE A 45 -9.57 -10.59 20.20
N ASP A 46 -9.29 -9.50 19.47
CA ASP A 46 -9.61 -9.42 18.04
C ASP A 46 -8.71 -10.36 17.24
N HIS A 47 -9.31 -11.22 16.43
CA HIS A 47 -8.57 -12.20 15.62
C HIS A 47 -7.71 -11.56 14.54
N GLY A 48 -8.04 -10.35 14.08
CA GLY A 48 -7.15 -9.55 13.23
C GLY A 48 -5.85 -9.20 13.93
N LEU A 49 -5.90 -8.86 15.24
CA LEU A 49 -4.70 -8.62 16.06
C LEU A 49 -3.98 -9.93 16.39
N LEU A 50 -4.70 -10.96 16.82
CA LEU A 50 -4.09 -12.22 17.30
C LEU A 50 -3.48 -13.04 16.17
N TYR A 51 -4.13 -13.10 15.01
CA TYR A 51 -3.81 -14.07 13.94
C TYR A 51 -3.69 -13.46 12.55
N GLY A 52 -3.93 -12.16 12.39
CA GLY A 52 -4.02 -11.53 11.08
C GLY A 52 -5.28 -11.98 10.31
N ASP A 53 -6.31 -12.50 10.99
CA ASP A 53 -7.57 -12.92 10.39
C ASP A 53 -8.44 -11.71 10.07
N GLY A 54 -8.24 -11.18 8.89
CA GLY A 54 -8.90 -9.99 8.36
C GLY A 54 -8.30 -9.57 7.03
N ILE A 55 -8.91 -8.56 6.47
CA ILE A 55 -8.57 -7.99 5.15
C ILE A 55 -8.48 -6.48 5.25
N PHE A 56 -7.85 -5.86 4.25
CA PHE A 56 -7.81 -4.41 4.20
C PHE A 56 -7.74 -3.87 2.79
N GLU A 57 -8.07 -2.59 2.65
CA GLU A 57 -7.80 -1.81 1.47
C GLU A 57 -6.99 -0.56 1.80
N GLY A 58 -6.23 -0.12 0.82
CA GLY A 58 -5.59 1.16 0.80
C GLY A 58 -6.08 1.93 -0.42
N ILE A 59 -6.72 3.07 -0.21
CA ILE A 59 -7.42 3.81 -1.26
C ILE A 59 -6.95 5.25 -1.24
N ARG A 60 -6.64 5.79 -2.41
CA ARG A 60 -6.29 7.21 -2.55
C ARG A 60 -7.52 8.03 -2.88
N PHE A 61 -7.52 9.26 -2.43
CA PHE A 61 -8.46 10.28 -2.89
C PHE A 61 -7.70 11.54 -3.26
N TYR A 62 -8.18 12.19 -4.31
CA TYR A 62 -7.54 13.35 -4.92
C TYR A 62 -8.61 14.40 -5.22
N ASN A 63 -8.32 15.64 -4.95
CA ASN A 63 -9.19 16.76 -5.28
C ASN A 63 -10.66 16.56 -4.86
N GLY A 64 -10.90 16.00 -3.67
CA GLY A 64 -12.24 15.74 -3.14
C GLY A 64 -12.98 14.57 -3.81
N ARG A 65 -12.27 13.62 -4.43
CA ARG A 65 -12.84 12.43 -5.07
C ARG A 65 -12.06 11.18 -4.68
N VAL A 66 -12.75 10.11 -4.28
CA VAL A 66 -12.13 8.82 -3.99
C VAL A 66 -11.87 8.08 -5.29
N PHE A 67 -10.61 7.82 -5.57
CA PHE A 67 -10.19 7.23 -6.83
C PHE A 67 -10.44 5.72 -6.85
N ARG A 68 -11.16 5.23 -7.88
CA ARG A 68 -11.46 3.80 -8.09
C ARG A 68 -12.08 3.11 -6.87
N LEU A 69 -12.99 3.79 -6.15
CA LEU A 69 -13.59 3.27 -4.92
C LEU A 69 -14.29 1.92 -5.17
N GLU A 70 -15.06 1.80 -6.25
CA GLU A 70 -15.80 0.59 -6.57
C GLU A 70 -14.88 -0.62 -6.78
N GLU A 71 -13.79 -0.46 -7.52
CA GLU A 71 -12.82 -1.52 -7.78
C GLU A 71 -12.08 -1.94 -6.49
N HIS A 72 -11.83 -1.00 -5.58
CA HIS A 72 -11.28 -1.31 -4.26
C HIS A 72 -12.28 -2.09 -3.40
N LEU A 73 -13.55 -1.73 -3.43
CA LEU A 73 -14.59 -2.47 -2.74
C LEU A 73 -14.81 -3.86 -3.37
N ASP A 74 -14.77 -3.99 -4.71
CA ASP A 74 -14.81 -5.31 -5.37
C ASP A 74 -13.73 -6.23 -4.82
N ARG A 75 -12.48 -5.75 -4.76
CA ARG A 75 -11.35 -6.53 -4.24
C ARG A 75 -11.48 -6.82 -2.74
N LEU A 76 -12.05 -5.91 -1.95
CA LEU A 76 -12.35 -6.15 -0.54
C LEU A 76 -13.33 -7.32 -0.38
N TRP A 77 -14.43 -7.33 -1.16
CA TRP A 77 -15.43 -8.41 -1.17
C TRP A 77 -14.86 -9.74 -1.64
N ASP A 78 -14.01 -9.73 -2.69
CA ASP A 78 -13.31 -10.92 -3.17
C ASP A 78 -12.35 -11.48 -2.11
N SER A 79 -11.62 -10.62 -1.41
CA SER A 79 -10.75 -11.00 -0.30
C SER A 79 -11.55 -11.59 0.86
N ALA A 80 -12.68 -10.96 1.23
CA ALA A 80 -13.59 -11.45 2.27
C ALA A 80 -14.12 -12.85 1.95
N ARG A 81 -14.61 -13.04 0.72
CA ARG A 81 -15.10 -14.33 0.24
C ARG A 81 -14.02 -15.41 0.33
N SER A 82 -12.79 -15.08 -0.02
CA SER A 82 -11.67 -16.03 -0.03
C SER A 82 -11.33 -16.58 1.35
N ILE A 83 -11.58 -15.81 2.42
CA ILE A 83 -11.35 -16.25 3.81
C ILE A 83 -12.66 -16.54 4.57
N CYS A 84 -13.78 -16.67 3.86
CA CYS A 84 -15.11 -16.88 4.46
C CYS A 84 -15.43 -15.85 5.56
N LEU A 85 -15.17 -14.57 5.30
CA LEU A 85 -15.47 -13.45 6.18
C LEU A 85 -16.73 -12.74 5.68
N ASP A 86 -17.82 -12.85 6.41
CA ASP A 86 -19.05 -12.11 6.12
C ASP A 86 -18.88 -10.64 6.52
N LEU A 87 -19.04 -9.74 5.54
CA LEU A 87 -18.91 -8.32 5.82
C LEU A 87 -20.16 -7.81 6.56
N PRO A 88 -20.00 -7.05 7.66
CA PRO A 88 -21.12 -6.65 8.52
C PRO A 88 -21.94 -5.46 7.96
N MET A 89 -21.54 -4.92 6.81
CA MET A 89 -22.15 -3.78 6.15
C MET A 89 -22.40 -4.11 4.68
N SER A 90 -23.48 -3.58 4.13
CA SER A 90 -23.70 -3.58 2.69
C SER A 90 -22.68 -2.71 1.97
N ARG A 91 -22.58 -2.88 0.64
CA ARG A 91 -21.67 -2.09 -0.19
C ARG A 91 -21.95 -0.58 -0.11
N SER A 92 -23.22 -0.21 -0.11
CA SER A 92 -23.64 1.18 -0.02
C SER A 92 -23.31 1.81 1.34
N GLU A 93 -23.53 1.07 2.43
CA GLU A 93 -23.14 1.51 3.77
C GLU A 93 -21.62 1.68 3.92
N MET A 94 -20.84 0.74 3.36
CA MET A 94 -19.38 0.81 3.36
C MET A 94 -18.88 2.02 2.56
N THR A 95 -19.46 2.26 1.38
CA THR A 95 -19.17 3.44 0.55
C THR A 95 -19.41 4.72 1.34
N GLU A 96 -20.60 4.86 1.96
CA GLU A 96 -20.92 6.07 2.71
C GLU A 96 -20.03 6.23 3.95
N ALA A 97 -19.71 5.15 4.67
CA ALA A 97 -18.79 5.20 5.80
C ALA A 97 -17.39 5.68 5.40
N VAL A 98 -16.89 5.25 4.23
CA VAL A 98 -15.62 5.74 3.67
C VAL A 98 -15.71 7.23 3.37
N LEU A 99 -16.73 7.69 2.66
CA LEU A 99 -16.91 9.10 2.28
C LEU A 99 -17.07 9.99 3.52
N GLU A 100 -17.89 9.56 4.48
CA GLU A 100 -18.15 10.33 5.70
C GLU A 100 -16.90 10.40 6.59
N THR A 101 -16.08 9.35 6.65
CA THR A 101 -14.79 9.41 7.36
C THR A 101 -13.89 10.51 6.80
N ILE A 102 -13.85 10.69 5.48
CA ILE A 102 -13.07 11.75 4.85
C ILE A 102 -13.65 13.12 5.18
N ARG A 103 -14.99 13.27 5.08
CA ARG A 103 -15.70 14.54 5.39
C ARG A 103 -15.45 15.00 6.81
N LYS A 104 -15.52 14.09 7.80
CA LYS A 104 -15.28 14.40 9.23
C LYS A 104 -13.86 14.87 9.50
N ASN A 105 -12.91 14.47 8.67
CA ASN A 105 -11.52 14.90 8.74
C ASN A 105 -11.22 16.12 7.86
N ASP A 106 -12.19 16.65 7.11
CA ASP A 106 -12.07 17.82 6.22
C ASP A 106 -10.92 17.69 5.22
N LEU A 107 -10.76 16.50 4.62
CA LEU A 107 -9.66 16.18 3.72
C LEU A 107 -10.14 16.23 2.26
N ARG A 108 -9.28 16.72 1.35
CA ARG A 108 -9.52 16.72 -0.10
C ARG A 108 -8.54 15.84 -0.86
N ASP A 109 -7.38 15.60 -0.29
CA ASP A 109 -6.33 14.74 -0.80
C ASP A 109 -5.80 13.86 0.32
N GLY A 110 -5.59 12.56 0.04
CA GLY A 110 -5.08 11.69 1.07
C GLY A 110 -5.22 10.20 0.77
N TYR A 111 -5.32 9.44 1.83
CA TYR A 111 -5.31 7.99 1.82
C TYR A 111 -6.27 7.44 2.87
N ILE A 112 -6.96 6.39 2.48
CA ILE A 112 -7.86 5.63 3.33
C ILE A 112 -7.23 4.27 3.61
N ARG A 113 -7.22 3.88 4.88
CA ARG A 113 -7.02 2.53 5.33
C ARG A 113 -8.37 1.98 5.79
N LEU A 114 -8.97 1.11 4.99
CA LEU A 114 -10.19 0.37 5.32
C LEU A 114 -9.78 -1.03 5.76
N ILE A 115 -10.15 -1.43 6.97
CA ILE A 115 -9.80 -2.71 7.58
C ILE A 115 -11.10 -3.41 7.98
N VAL A 116 -11.17 -4.72 7.73
CA VAL A 116 -12.20 -5.57 8.30
C VAL A 116 -11.52 -6.78 8.93
N THR A 117 -11.68 -6.92 10.25
CA THR A 117 -11.19 -8.09 10.99
C THR A 117 -12.31 -9.12 11.19
N ARG A 118 -11.94 -10.35 11.53
CA ARG A 118 -12.92 -11.35 11.99
C ARG A 118 -13.66 -10.90 13.24
N GLY A 119 -13.10 -9.97 14.00
CA GLY A 119 -13.65 -9.47 15.26
C GLY A 119 -13.19 -10.26 16.48
N VAL A 120 -13.86 -9.98 17.59
CA VAL A 120 -13.51 -10.55 18.90
C VAL A 120 -13.97 -12.00 19.00
N GLY A 121 -13.04 -12.87 19.41
CA GLY A 121 -13.27 -14.30 19.65
C GLY A 121 -12.55 -14.81 20.90
N ASN A 122 -12.38 -16.13 21.00
CA ASN A 122 -11.51 -16.76 21.99
C ASN A 122 -10.07 -16.90 21.44
N LEU A 123 -9.17 -17.50 22.22
CA LEU A 123 -7.78 -17.75 21.79
C LEU A 123 -7.62 -18.95 20.82
N GLY A 124 -8.70 -19.56 20.38
CA GLY A 124 -8.67 -20.65 19.40
C GLY A 124 -8.70 -20.12 17.97
N LEU A 125 -8.15 -20.89 17.01
CA LEU A 125 -8.11 -20.53 15.59
C LEU A 125 -9.43 -20.69 14.83
N ASN A 126 -10.49 -21.25 15.47
CA ASN A 126 -11.75 -21.48 14.80
C ASN A 126 -12.51 -20.16 14.57
N PRO A 127 -12.68 -19.71 13.30
CA PRO A 127 -13.31 -18.42 12.99
C PRO A 127 -14.79 -18.35 13.42
N THR A 128 -15.46 -19.48 13.60
CA THR A 128 -16.87 -19.52 14.05
C THR A 128 -17.06 -19.05 15.50
N GLN A 129 -15.97 -18.88 16.25
CA GLN A 129 -15.99 -18.33 17.61
C GLN A 129 -16.03 -16.80 17.64
N CYS A 130 -15.80 -16.13 16.52
CA CYS A 130 -15.97 -14.70 16.38
C CYS A 130 -17.41 -14.38 15.96
N LYS A 131 -18.12 -13.62 16.79
CA LYS A 131 -19.56 -13.39 16.60
C LYS A 131 -19.87 -12.27 15.60
N ARG A 132 -18.99 -11.29 15.48
CA ARG A 132 -19.19 -10.09 14.64
C ARG A 132 -17.85 -9.58 14.13
N PRO A 133 -17.70 -9.43 12.81
CA PRO A 133 -16.56 -8.73 12.23
C PRO A 133 -16.50 -7.27 12.67
N SER A 134 -15.30 -6.72 12.75
CA SER A 134 -15.05 -5.31 13.08
C SER A 134 -14.59 -4.54 11.84
N VAL A 135 -15.14 -3.34 11.64
CA VAL A 135 -14.81 -2.45 10.53
C VAL A 135 -14.15 -1.18 11.05
N ILE A 136 -12.96 -0.88 10.53
CA ILE A 136 -12.19 0.31 10.91
C ILE A 136 -11.83 1.08 9.64
N ILE A 137 -12.12 2.40 9.62
CA ILE A 137 -11.76 3.26 8.50
C ILE A 137 -10.98 4.46 9.03
N ILE A 138 -9.75 4.60 8.52
CA ILE A 138 -8.85 5.72 8.83
C ILE A 138 -8.68 6.53 7.55
N ALA A 139 -8.94 7.84 7.59
CA ALA A 139 -8.64 8.76 6.50
C ALA A 139 -7.61 9.78 6.97
N THR A 140 -6.47 9.87 6.25
CA THR A 140 -5.37 10.76 6.60
C THR A 140 -4.60 11.21 5.36
N THR A 141 -3.69 12.14 5.52
CA THR A 141 -2.72 12.47 4.47
C THR A 141 -1.60 11.43 4.43
N ILE A 142 -1.05 11.16 3.25
CA ILE A 142 0.10 10.26 3.07
C ILE A 142 1.11 10.87 2.10
N ALA A 143 2.39 10.71 2.40
CA ALA A 143 3.50 10.92 1.48
C ALA A 143 4.44 9.73 1.61
N LEU A 144 4.30 8.73 0.71
CA LEU A 144 5.12 7.52 0.75
C LEU A 144 6.54 7.80 0.27
N TYR A 145 6.67 8.60 -0.78
CA TYR A 145 7.95 9.01 -1.37
C TYR A 145 8.03 10.52 -1.49
N SER A 146 9.24 11.06 -1.45
CA SER A 146 9.47 12.49 -1.63
C SER A 146 9.26 12.91 -3.10
N LYS A 147 9.06 14.21 -3.33
CA LYS A 147 8.93 14.75 -4.70
C LYS A 147 10.17 14.46 -5.55
N GLU A 148 11.35 14.47 -4.92
CA GLU A 148 12.63 14.17 -5.55
C GLU A 148 12.68 12.73 -6.05
N MET A 149 12.12 11.77 -5.32
CA MET A 149 12.05 10.37 -5.74
C MET A 149 11.18 10.18 -6.99
N TYR A 150 10.06 10.91 -7.10
CA TYR A 150 9.26 10.91 -8.33
C TYR A 150 9.96 11.55 -9.53
N GLN A 151 10.88 12.48 -9.30
CA GLN A 151 11.65 13.16 -10.35
C GLN A 151 12.91 12.40 -10.75
N ASN A 152 13.60 11.79 -9.79
CA ASN A 152 14.91 11.17 -10.00
C ASN A 152 14.82 9.64 -10.13
N GLY A 153 13.72 9.03 -9.70
CA GLY A 153 13.53 7.59 -9.68
C GLY A 153 14.09 6.92 -8.42
N LEU A 154 13.64 5.67 -8.19
CA LEU A 154 13.99 4.86 -7.04
C LEU A 154 15.21 3.96 -7.31
N THR A 155 15.90 3.64 -6.23
CA THR A 155 16.83 2.51 -6.16
C THR A 155 16.12 1.33 -5.49
N VAL A 156 16.14 0.18 -6.14
CA VAL A 156 15.54 -1.05 -5.60
C VAL A 156 16.58 -2.14 -5.38
N VAL A 157 16.29 -3.08 -4.49
CA VAL A 157 17.14 -4.23 -4.21
C VAL A 157 16.31 -5.50 -4.23
N THR A 158 16.85 -6.56 -4.86
CA THR A 158 16.27 -7.89 -4.74
C THR A 158 16.58 -8.47 -3.37
N VAL A 159 15.55 -8.85 -2.63
CA VAL A 159 15.68 -9.37 -1.26
C VAL A 159 15.67 -10.90 -1.23
N ALA A 160 16.20 -11.46 -0.14
CA ALA A 160 16.21 -12.91 0.09
C ALA A 160 14.81 -13.44 0.43
N THR A 161 14.01 -12.64 1.14
CA THR A 161 12.61 -12.97 1.46
C THR A 161 11.81 -13.19 0.18
N ARG A 162 11.34 -14.43 -0.03
CA ARG A 162 10.47 -14.78 -1.15
C ARG A 162 9.05 -14.33 -0.89
N ARG A 163 8.32 -13.97 -1.96
CA ARG A 163 6.89 -13.73 -1.84
C ARG A 163 6.16 -15.00 -1.48
N THR A 164 5.28 -14.93 -0.49
CA THR A 164 4.44 -16.07 -0.11
C THR A 164 3.71 -16.62 -1.33
N GLY A 165 3.87 -17.91 -1.59
CA GLY A 165 3.27 -18.58 -2.74
C GLY A 165 1.77 -18.76 -2.58
N PRO A 166 1.02 -18.86 -3.70
CA PRO A 166 -0.45 -18.97 -3.68
C PRO A 166 -0.96 -20.26 -3.03
N GLY A 167 -0.11 -21.30 -2.92
CA GLY A 167 -0.43 -22.54 -2.21
C GLY A 167 -0.35 -22.44 -0.69
N ALA A 168 0.34 -21.42 -0.14
CA ALA A 168 0.42 -21.18 1.30
C ALA A 168 -0.58 -20.12 1.76
N LEU A 169 -0.42 -18.89 1.29
CA LEU A 169 -1.36 -17.78 1.49
C LEU A 169 -1.40 -16.96 0.20
N ASN A 170 -2.51 -17.08 -0.54
CA ASN A 170 -2.61 -16.46 -1.85
C ASN A 170 -2.48 -14.93 -1.77
N PRO A 171 -1.46 -14.32 -2.41
CA PRO A 171 -1.26 -12.87 -2.38
C PRO A 171 -2.39 -12.05 -2.99
N ALA A 172 -3.26 -12.66 -3.82
CA ALA A 172 -4.46 -12.02 -4.35
C ALA A 172 -5.48 -11.68 -3.26
N VAL A 173 -5.42 -12.36 -2.11
CA VAL A 173 -6.19 -12.01 -0.90
C VAL A 173 -5.44 -10.92 -0.17
N LYS A 174 -6.03 -9.73 -0.09
CA LYS A 174 -5.44 -8.59 0.63
C LYS A 174 -5.70 -8.72 2.14
N SER A 175 -5.10 -9.76 2.75
CA SER A 175 -5.24 -10.09 4.17
C SER A 175 -4.37 -9.20 5.05
N LEU A 176 -4.58 -9.24 6.36
CA LEU A 176 -3.75 -8.54 7.35
C LEU A 176 -2.36 -9.21 7.57
N ASN A 177 -2.05 -10.32 6.90
CA ASN A 177 -0.81 -11.06 7.04
C ASN A 177 0.33 -10.45 6.18
N TYR A 178 0.81 -9.26 6.57
CA TYR A 178 1.84 -8.52 5.83
C TYR A 178 3.25 -8.69 6.38
N LEU A 179 3.49 -9.62 7.30
CA LEU A 179 4.83 -9.83 7.87
C LEU A 179 5.86 -10.22 6.80
N ASN A 180 5.47 -11.00 5.78
CA ASN A 180 6.33 -11.31 4.64
C ASN A 180 6.84 -10.05 3.93
N ASN A 181 5.94 -9.07 3.69
CA ASN A 181 6.29 -7.78 3.08
C ASN A 181 7.11 -6.90 4.03
N VAL A 182 6.84 -6.94 5.34
CA VAL A 182 7.63 -6.22 6.36
C VAL A 182 9.06 -6.76 6.40
N MET A 183 9.27 -8.09 6.33
CA MET A 183 10.60 -8.69 6.27
C MET A 183 11.37 -8.24 5.02
N ALA A 184 10.73 -8.24 3.86
CA ALA A 184 11.32 -7.71 2.63
C ALA A 184 11.71 -6.22 2.77
N ARG A 185 10.87 -5.42 3.41
CA ARG A 185 11.15 -4.00 3.67
C ARG A 185 12.34 -3.80 4.61
N ILE A 186 12.48 -4.64 5.64
CA ILE A 186 13.65 -4.62 6.54
C ILE A 186 14.93 -4.86 5.74
N GLU A 187 14.95 -5.86 4.85
CA GLU A 187 16.10 -6.14 4.00
C GLU A 187 16.45 -4.96 3.08
N ALA A 188 15.44 -4.32 2.46
CA ALA A 188 15.66 -3.13 1.65
C ALA A 188 16.26 -1.97 2.47
N ASN A 189 15.77 -1.74 3.68
CA ASN A 189 16.30 -0.72 4.58
C ASN A 189 17.76 -1.00 4.98
N LEU A 190 18.09 -2.27 5.26
CA LEU A 190 19.48 -2.69 5.58
C LEU A 190 20.43 -2.51 4.38
N ALA A 191 19.89 -2.62 3.16
CA ALA A 191 20.63 -2.39 1.92
C ALA A 191 20.64 -0.90 1.49
N GLU A 192 20.05 0.01 2.29
CA GLU A 192 19.91 1.44 1.98
C GLU A 192 19.20 1.67 0.63
N ALA A 193 18.26 0.78 0.27
CA ALA A 193 17.44 0.89 -0.94
C ALA A 193 16.05 1.49 -0.63
N ASP A 194 15.49 2.16 -1.61
CA ASP A 194 14.19 2.82 -1.49
C ASP A 194 13.05 1.79 -1.46
N GLU A 195 13.20 0.63 -2.15
CA GLU A 195 12.17 -0.40 -2.21
C GLU A 195 12.80 -1.78 -2.45
N ALA A 196 12.05 -2.85 -2.09
CA ALA A 196 12.43 -4.23 -2.32
C ALA A 196 11.75 -4.82 -3.57
N LEU A 197 12.49 -5.65 -4.30
CA LEU A 197 11.95 -6.58 -5.30
C LEU A 197 11.90 -7.98 -4.69
N MET A 198 10.70 -8.52 -4.54
CA MET A 198 10.48 -9.88 -4.06
C MET A 198 10.35 -10.84 -5.23
N LEU A 199 11.01 -11.98 -5.14
CA LEU A 199 10.89 -13.06 -6.13
C LEU A 199 9.91 -14.12 -5.65
N ASN A 200 9.26 -14.79 -6.59
CA ASN A 200 8.53 -16.02 -6.33
C ASN A 200 9.48 -17.23 -6.25
N ASP A 201 8.92 -18.43 -6.03
CA ASP A 201 9.70 -19.69 -5.93
C ASP A 201 10.38 -20.08 -7.24
N GLN A 202 9.90 -19.58 -8.38
CA GLN A 202 10.50 -19.80 -9.70
C GLN A 202 11.64 -18.80 -10.01
N GLY A 203 11.87 -17.82 -9.14
CA GLY A 203 12.89 -16.80 -9.34
C GLY A 203 12.46 -15.63 -10.21
N CYS A 204 11.17 -15.55 -10.56
CA CYS A 204 10.60 -14.39 -11.26
C CYS A 204 10.22 -13.29 -10.29
N ILE A 205 10.22 -12.05 -10.76
CA ILE A 205 9.75 -10.89 -10.00
C ILE A 205 8.27 -11.11 -9.68
N ALA A 206 7.93 -11.14 -8.39
CA ALA A 206 6.55 -11.29 -7.93
C ALA A 206 5.88 -9.93 -7.70
N GLU A 207 6.50 -9.11 -6.87
CA GLU A 207 6.01 -7.77 -6.51
C GLU A 207 7.07 -6.97 -5.74
N CYS A 208 6.74 -5.72 -5.40
CA CYS A 208 7.41 -4.94 -4.38
C CYS A 208 6.70 -5.07 -3.01
N THR A 209 7.13 -4.34 -1.98
CA THR A 209 6.62 -4.56 -0.61
C THR A 209 5.15 -4.19 -0.39
N ALA A 210 4.49 -3.45 -1.29
CA ALA A 210 3.18 -2.86 -1.03
C ALA A 210 2.03 -3.30 -1.96
N GLU A 211 2.26 -4.12 -2.99
CA GLU A 211 1.23 -4.44 -3.99
C GLU A 211 0.78 -5.91 -3.97
N ALA A 212 -0.46 -6.13 -4.44
CA ALA A 212 -1.03 -7.45 -4.69
C ALA A 212 -1.06 -7.73 -6.20
N LEU A 213 -1.00 -9.00 -6.61
CA LEU A 213 -0.99 -9.44 -8.02
C LEU A 213 -2.10 -8.84 -8.91
N ARG A 214 -3.25 -8.45 -8.32
CA ARG A 214 -4.35 -7.74 -8.99
C ARG A 214 -4.38 -6.26 -8.56
N GLY A 215 -3.27 -5.55 -8.81
CA GLY A 215 -3.15 -4.13 -8.45
C GLY A 215 -4.10 -3.25 -9.25
N ILE A 216 -4.92 -2.45 -8.57
CA ILE A 216 -5.83 -1.49 -9.22
C ILE A 216 -5.02 -0.43 -9.98
N THR A 217 -3.94 0.07 -9.40
CA THR A 217 -3.03 0.99 -10.10
C THR A 217 -2.37 0.32 -11.31
N ARG A 218 -2.07 -0.98 -11.21
CA ARG A 218 -1.55 -1.75 -12.34
C ARG A 218 -2.54 -1.81 -13.50
N SER A 219 -3.84 -2.02 -13.26
CA SER A 219 -4.84 -2.00 -14.33
C SER A 219 -4.92 -0.64 -15.03
N ILE A 220 -4.77 0.45 -14.28
CA ILE A 220 -4.70 1.81 -14.84
C ILE A 220 -3.45 2.00 -15.72
N VAL A 221 -2.31 1.41 -15.33
CA VAL A 221 -1.11 1.40 -16.19
C VAL A 221 -1.40 0.74 -17.54
N PHE A 222 -2.19 -0.34 -17.60
CA PHE A 222 -2.61 -0.97 -18.84
C PHE A 222 -3.56 -0.07 -19.65
N GLU A 223 -4.53 0.58 -19.00
CA GLU A 223 -5.43 1.56 -19.63
C GLU A 223 -4.63 2.69 -20.27
N ILE A 224 -3.69 3.29 -19.52
CA ILE A 224 -2.83 4.37 -20.01
C ILE A 224 -1.95 3.90 -21.18
N ALA A 225 -1.37 2.70 -21.09
CA ALA A 225 -0.56 2.15 -22.17
C ALA A 225 -1.35 2.01 -23.46
N ALA A 226 -2.62 1.54 -23.38
CA ALA A 226 -3.51 1.44 -24.52
C ALA A 226 -3.83 2.83 -25.12
N GLU A 227 -4.16 3.82 -24.27
CA GLU A 227 -4.41 5.21 -24.71
C GLU A 227 -3.19 5.83 -25.40
N LEU A 228 -1.99 5.55 -24.92
CA LEU A 228 -0.74 6.10 -25.46
C LEU A 228 -0.21 5.31 -26.66
N GLY A 229 -0.88 4.24 -27.09
CA GLY A 229 -0.43 3.35 -28.15
C GLY A 229 0.83 2.55 -27.80
N ILE A 230 1.08 2.31 -26.52
CA ILE A 230 2.22 1.54 -26.01
C ILE A 230 1.79 0.07 -25.94
N LYS A 231 2.50 -0.80 -26.66
CA LYS A 231 2.25 -2.25 -26.57
C LYS A 231 2.66 -2.75 -25.19
N ILE A 232 1.74 -3.41 -24.52
CA ILE A 232 1.97 -4.00 -23.20
C ILE A 232 1.56 -5.47 -23.19
N SER A 233 2.25 -6.29 -22.42
CA SER A 233 1.95 -7.70 -22.22
C SER A 233 2.30 -8.13 -20.80
N GLU A 234 1.57 -9.10 -20.28
CA GLU A 234 1.89 -9.77 -19.01
C GLU A 234 2.82 -10.94 -19.30
N VAL A 235 3.99 -10.90 -18.69
CA VAL A 235 5.00 -11.95 -18.81
C VAL A 235 5.72 -12.15 -17.49
N ASP A 236 6.19 -13.34 -17.24
CA ASP A 236 7.11 -13.60 -16.14
C ASP A 236 8.47 -12.97 -16.46
N ILE A 237 8.95 -12.09 -15.59
CA ILE A 237 10.23 -11.41 -15.72
C ILE A 237 11.18 -11.82 -14.59
N SER A 238 12.44 -11.98 -14.95
CA SER A 238 13.52 -12.26 -14.02
C SER A 238 14.28 -10.99 -13.63
N ARG A 239 15.23 -11.11 -12.71
CA ARG A 239 16.15 -10.00 -12.41
C ARG A 239 16.95 -9.56 -13.63
N HIS A 240 17.30 -10.52 -14.52
CA HIS A 240 18.04 -10.21 -15.73
C HIS A 240 17.28 -9.21 -16.60
N ASP A 241 15.97 -9.45 -16.77
CA ASP A 241 15.12 -8.55 -17.58
C ASP A 241 15.06 -7.14 -17.01
N VAL A 242 15.01 -7.01 -15.67
CA VAL A 242 15.09 -5.70 -15.00
C VAL A 242 16.43 -5.02 -15.24
N PHE A 243 17.55 -5.77 -15.23
CA PHE A 243 18.88 -5.20 -15.39
C PHE A 243 19.19 -4.69 -16.80
N ILE A 244 18.56 -5.30 -17.81
CA ILE A 244 18.76 -4.93 -19.23
C ILE A 244 17.66 -4.04 -19.79
N ALA A 245 16.64 -3.69 -18.97
CA ALA A 245 15.54 -2.84 -19.39
C ALA A 245 16.03 -1.41 -19.71
N ASP A 246 15.43 -0.78 -20.71
CA ASP A 246 15.64 0.64 -21.00
C ASP A 246 14.99 1.54 -19.94
N GLU A 247 13.84 1.10 -19.42
CA GLU A 247 13.08 1.79 -18.37
C GLU A 247 12.41 0.78 -17.44
N CYS A 248 12.25 1.18 -16.18
CA CYS A 248 11.48 0.41 -15.19
C CYS A 248 10.61 1.37 -14.37
N LEU A 249 9.42 0.93 -14.03
CA LEU A 249 8.53 1.66 -13.13
C LEU A 249 7.84 0.69 -12.16
N LEU A 250 7.46 1.21 -11.00
CA LEU A 250 6.59 0.55 -10.05
C LEU A 250 5.24 1.25 -10.03
N SER A 251 4.21 0.49 -9.73
CA SER A 251 2.86 1.02 -9.54
C SER A 251 2.25 0.51 -8.25
N GLY A 252 1.48 1.36 -7.57
CA GLY A 252 0.80 1.01 -6.34
C GLY A 252 -0.10 2.12 -5.86
N THR A 253 -1.16 1.78 -5.12
CA THR A 253 -2.12 2.79 -4.67
C THR A 253 -1.44 3.90 -3.87
N ALA A 254 -0.54 3.57 -2.94
CA ALA A 254 0.19 4.55 -2.14
C ALA A 254 1.37 5.18 -2.92
N ALA A 255 2.04 4.39 -3.77
CA ALA A 255 3.19 4.79 -4.57
C ALA A 255 2.80 5.52 -5.87
N GLU A 256 1.54 5.41 -6.31
CA GLU A 256 1.09 5.87 -7.63
C GLU A 256 1.85 5.14 -8.76
N VAL A 257 2.45 5.88 -9.67
CA VAL A 257 3.40 5.37 -10.67
C VAL A 257 4.72 6.08 -10.44
N ILE A 258 5.78 5.32 -10.19
CA ILE A 258 7.09 5.85 -9.84
C ILE A 258 8.21 5.14 -10.63
N PRO A 259 9.18 5.87 -11.20
CA PRO A 259 10.24 5.26 -11.98
C PRO A 259 11.29 4.59 -11.08
N VAL A 260 11.92 3.53 -11.58
CA VAL A 260 13.08 2.86 -10.98
C VAL A 260 14.26 3.06 -11.90
N VAL A 261 15.37 3.55 -11.37
CA VAL A 261 16.57 3.90 -12.14
C VAL A 261 17.79 3.06 -11.78
N LYS A 262 17.68 2.28 -10.69
CA LYS A 262 18.78 1.41 -10.24
C LYS A 262 18.20 0.16 -9.55
N ALA A 263 18.73 -1.01 -9.89
CA ALA A 263 18.37 -2.29 -9.27
C ALA A 263 19.61 -3.10 -8.93
N ASP A 264 19.73 -3.60 -7.70
CA ASP A 264 20.87 -4.39 -7.21
C ASP A 264 22.23 -3.75 -7.54
N GLY A 265 22.34 -2.43 -7.37
CA GLY A 265 23.54 -1.67 -7.68
C GLY A 265 23.77 -1.35 -9.17
N ARG A 266 22.93 -1.89 -10.09
CA ARG A 266 23.04 -1.67 -11.54
C ARG A 266 22.12 -0.55 -12.00
N VAL A 267 22.64 0.30 -12.85
CA VAL A 267 21.87 1.38 -13.49
C VAL A 267 20.93 0.77 -14.53
N ILE A 268 19.66 1.17 -14.52
CA ILE A 268 18.67 0.83 -15.54
C ILE A 268 18.67 1.92 -16.60
N GLY A 269 18.78 1.52 -17.88
CA GLY A 269 18.81 2.46 -19.01
C GLY A 269 19.88 3.54 -18.83
N THR A 270 19.47 4.80 -18.78
CA THR A 270 20.36 5.96 -18.60
C THR A 270 20.60 6.35 -17.13
N GLY A 271 19.97 5.66 -16.17
CA GLY A 271 19.98 6.05 -14.76
C GLY A 271 19.07 7.23 -14.44
N LYS A 272 18.16 7.56 -15.34
CA LYS A 272 17.13 8.60 -15.18
C LYS A 272 15.78 8.07 -15.66
N PRO A 273 14.67 8.65 -15.16
CA PRO A 273 13.35 8.33 -15.68
C PRO A 273 13.29 8.53 -17.20
N GLY A 274 12.87 7.50 -17.91
CA GLY A 274 12.80 7.54 -19.37
C GLY A 274 11.50 8.15 -19.91
N PRO A 275 11.39 8.37 -21.23
CA PRO A 275 10.26 9.04 -21.84
C PRO A 275 8.93 8.29 -21.68
N ILE A 276 8.94 6.96 -21.67
CA ILE A 276 7.72 6.17 -21.46
C ILE A 276 7.23 6.35 -20.02
N SER A 277 8.11 6.17 -19.04
CA SER A 277 7.80 6.34 -17.61
C SER A 277 7.23 7.73 -17.33
N LEU A 278 7.84 8.79 -17.88
CA LEU A 278 7.39 10.16 -17.70
C LEU A 278 5.99 10.41 -18.31
N ARG A 279 5.70 9.85 -19.50
CA ARG A 279 4.39 9.95 -20.14
C ARG A 279 3.32 9.20 -19.31
N MET A 280 3.64 8.01 -18.82
CA MET A 280 2.74 7.21 -17.96
C MET A 280 2.41 7.96 -16.66
N ILE A 281 3.41 8.53 -15.99
CA ILE A 281 3.24 9.33 -14.76
C ILE A 281 2.39 10.58 -15.03
N ALA A 282 2.66 11.30 -16.11
CA ALA A 282 1.90 12.50 -16.46
C ALA A 282 0.41 12.15 -16.68
N ARG A 283 0.13 11.11 -17.47
CA ARG A 283 -1.24 10.67 -17.76
C ARG A 283 -1.95 10.15 -16.51
N PHE A 284 -1.26 9.39 -15.66
CA PHE A 284 -1.81 8.93 -14.37
C PHE A 284 -2.27 10.11 -13.51
N ARG A 285 -1.45 11.17 -13.41
CA ARG A 285 -1.79 12.38 -12.64
C ARG A 285 -3.01 13.14 -13.22
N GLU A 286 -3.20 13.13 -14.51
CA GLU A 286 -4.40 13.71 -15.15
C GLU A 286 -5.65 12.91 -14.76
N ILE A 287 -5.62 11.59 -14.94
CA ILE A 287 -6.74 10.70 -14.61
C ILE A 287 -7.13 10.80 -13.13
N THR A 288 -6.16 10.86 -12.22
CA THR A 288 -6.44 10.94 -10.78
C THR A 288 -7.03 12.28 -10.34
N ARG A 289 -6.81 13.37 -11.10
CA ARG A 289 -7.40 14.68 -10.80
C ARG A 289 -8.87 14.79 -11.16
N GLU A 290 -9.32 14.05 -12.17
CA GLU A 290 -10.66 14.17 -12.76
C GLU A 290 -11.58 13.01 -12.35
N GLY A 291 -10.99 11.83 -12.10
CA GLY A 291 -11.72 10.59 -11.85
C GLY A 291 -12.06 10.35 -10.38
N GLY A 292 -13.09 9.52 -10.16
CA GLY A 292 -13.43 8.98 -8.84
C GLY A 292 -14.78 9.41 -8.29
N THR A 293 -15.17 8.80 -7.16
CA THR A 293 -16.44 9.05 -6.44
C THR A 293 -16.36 10.38 -5.69
N PRO A 294 -17.29 11.34 -5.90
CA PRO A 294 -17.29 12.60 -5.19
C PRO A 294 -17.44 12.40 -3.67
N ILE A 295 -16.63 13.11 -2.89
CA ILE A 295 -16.71 13.12 -1.42
C ILE A 295 -17.69 14.19 -0.96
N TYR A 296 -17.62 15.35 -1.57
CA TYR A 296 -18.44 16.51 -1.27
C TYR A 296 -19.42 16.71 -2.41
N SER A 297 -20.66 17.04 -2.07
CA SER A 297 -21.73 17.44 -3.00
C SER A 297 -21.50 18.85 -3.56
#